data_d9781e495732ced5b7edfda5711c0452
#
_entry.id   d9781e495732ced5b7edfda5711c0452
#
_cell.length_a   1.000
_cell.length_b   1.000
_cell.length_c   1.000
_cell.angle_alpha   90.00
_cell.angle_beta   90.00
_cell.angle_gamma   90.00
#
_symmetry.space_group_name_H-M   'P 1'
#
loop_
_entity.id
_entity.type
_entity.pdbx_description
1 polymer ?
#
loop_
_entity_poly.entity_id
_entity_poly.type
_entity_poly.pdbx_seq_one_letter_code
_entity_poly.pdbx_strand_id
1 'polypeptide(L)'
;MPTSEIGIDLGTRNSPAYSTGKGLVLNEPSIVVYDKNTEKIRAIGEEARLMEGRITSDMEIIRPIRQGVIVDYTVTEKMLKYFISRAIGRRAFRKPRISICVPSGITEIEKKAVEEATYQAGARDVYMVEEPIAAAIGAGVDVTKPFGNLVVDIGAGTSDVAVISLAGVVVSASVKVAGDTFNQAILNYVRKNHGLFIGEDMAEKIKIQIGTAIEESNPRTMEVKGRNVITGLPKTVTLTSEEIRVALKDATSQIVETVHGILEKTPPELAADIVDRGIVLTGGGALLHGMDTLIEQRTGVSTLTVQDAMSVVAVGT
;
A
#
# COMPACT_ATOMS: atom_id res chain seq x y z
N MET A 1 -12.99 11.92 30.20
CA MET A 1 -13.17 11.18 28.95
C MET A 1 -11.80 10.70 28.51
N PRO A 2 -11.63 9.46 28.10
CA PRO A 2 -10.35 8.98 27.59
C PRO A 2 -9.93 9.79 26.36
N THR A 3 -8.64 9.99 26.19
CA THR A 3 -8.07 10.62 24.99
C THR A 3 -8.29 9.67 23.83
N SER A 4 -8.72 10.18 22.68
CA SER A 4 -8.86 9.35 21.49
C SER A 4 -7.48 8.86 21.03
N GLU A 5 -7.34 7.56 20.83
CA GLU A 5 -6.15 6.92 20.27
C GLU A 5 -6.50 6.50 18.85
N ILE A 6 -5.65 6.88 17.90
CA ILE A 6 -5.88 6.66 16.48
C ILE A 6 -4.60 6.09 15.86
N GLY A 7 -4.72 4.92 15.25
CA GLY A 7 -3.70 4.37 14.37
C GLY A 7 -3.94 4.87 12.94
N ILE A 8 -2.92 5.37 12.27
CA ILE A 8 -2.97 5.80 10.88
C ILE A 8 -1.89 5.08 10.11
N ASP A 9 -2.30 4.35 9.08
CA ASP A 9 -1.40 3.90 8.05
C ASP A 9 -1.33 4.99 6.98
N LEU A 10 -0.16 5.65 6.89
CA LEU A 10 0.06 6.74 5.95
C LEU A 10 0.54 6.19 4.60
N GLY A 11 -0.35 5.47 3.92
CA GLY A 11 -0.04 4.77 2.70
C GLY A 11 0.06 5.64 1.45
N THR A 12 0.79 5.17 0.46
CA THR A 12 0.98 5.84 -0.85
C THR A 12 -0.34 6.05 -1.59
N ARG A 13 -1.27 5.11 -1.53
CA ARG A 13 -2.54 5.18 -2.27
C ARG A 13 -3.75 5.48 -1.39
N ASN A 14 -3.84 4.86 -0.23
CA ASN A 14 -4.90 5.08 0.76
C ASN A 14 -4.27 5.28 2.13
N SER A 15 -4.94 6.06 2.97
CA SER A 15 -4.58 6.27 4.37
C SER A 15 -5.73 5.82 5.26
N PRO A 16 -5.82 4.51 5.59
CA PRO A 16 -6.79 4.03 6.56
C PRO A 16 -6.44 4.50 7.97
N ALA A 17 -7.47 4.82 8.77
CA ALA A 17 -7.32 5.16 10.17
C ALA A 17 -8.25 4.30 11.03
N TYR A 18 -7.68 3.76 12.09
CA TYR A 18 -8.35 2.93 13.08
C TYR A 18 -8.41 3.65 14.43
N SER A 19 -9.52 3.53 15.14
CA SER A 19 -9.67 4.12 16.47
C SER A 19 -10.05 3.04 17.48
N THR A 20 -9.36 3.00 18.60
CA THR A 20 -9.65 2.09 19.70
C THR A 20 -11.12 2.20 20.12
N GLY A 21 -11.84 1.09 20.10
CA GLY A 21 -13.27 1.00 20.46
C GLY A 21 -14.26 1.43 19.39
N LYS A 22 -13.81 1.95 18.23
CA LYS A 22 -14.68 2.30 17.08
C LYS A 22 -14.36 1.50 15.81
N GLY A 23 -13.20 0.85 15.75
CA GLY A 23 -12.75 0.14 14.55
C GLY A 23 -12.19 1.07 13.47
N LEU A 24 -12.31 0.69 12.20
CA LEU A 24 -11.91 1.49 11.05
C LEU A 24 -12.81 2.73 10.95
N VAL A 25 -12.27 3.91 11.19
CA VAL A 25 -12.99 5.18 11.22
C VAL A 25 -12.81 6.01 9.96
N LEU A 26 -11.79 5.71 9.16
CA LEU A 26 -11.49 6.38 7.92
C LEU A 26 -10.77 5.42 6.98
N ASN A 27 -11.06 5.51 5.69
CA ASN A 27 -10.25 4.91 4.61
C ASN A 27 -10.36 5.84 3.40
N GLU A 28 -9.43 6.76 3.28
CA GLU A 28 -9.44 7.79 2.24
C GLU A 28 -8.22 7.67 1.33
N PRO A 29 -8.37 7.94 0.04
CA PRO A 29 -7.23 8.04 -0.88
C PRO A 29 -6.24 9.15 -0.49
N SER A 30 -4.94 8.87 -0.59
CA SER A 30 -3.85 9.82 -0.35
C SER A 30 -3.64 10.73 -1.56
N ILE A 31 -4.66 11.52 -1.90
CA ILE A 31 -4.71 12.37 -3.09
C ILE A 31 -5.35 13.73 -2.77
N VAL A 32 -4.84 14.76 -3.40
CA VAL A 32 -5.29 16.15 -3.21
C VAL A 32 -5.43 16.82 -4.56
N VAL A 33 -6.51 17.57 -4.77
CA VAL A 33 -6.66 18.50 -5.89
C VAL A 33 -6.31 19.92 -5.42
N TYR A 34 -5.34 20.51 -6.09
CA TYR A 34 -4.81 21.82 -5.81
C TYR A 34 -5.20 22.81 -6.92
N ASP A 35 -5.69 23.98 -6.56
CA ASP A 35 -6.03 25.07 -7.47
C ASP A 35 -4.82 26.01 -7.55
N LYS A 36 -4.20 26.09 -8.73
CA LYS A 36 -3.00 26.90 -8.99
C LYS A 36 -3.24 28.41 -8.92
N ASN A 37 -4.45 28.86 -9.25
CA ASN A 37 -4.80 30.27 -9.28
C ASN A 37 -5.04 30.84 -7.88
N THR A 38 -5.67 30.04 -7.02
CA THR A 38 -6.01 30.44 -5.65
C THR A 38 -4.98 29.96 -4.62
N GLU A 39 -4.05 29.09 -5.02
CA GLU A 39 -3.06 28.41 -4.15
C GLU A 39 -3.71 27.67 -2.98
N LYS A 40 -4.88 27.08 -3.22
CA LYS A 40 -5.66 26.37 -2.20
C LYS A 40 -5.97 24.93 -2.60
N ILE A 41 -6.11 24.12 -1.58
CA ILE A 41 -6.65 22.77 -1.74
C ILE A 41 -8.13 22.87 -2.06
N ARG A 42 -8.54 22.22 -3.15
CA ARG A 42 -9.94 22.15 -3.62
C ARG A 42 -10.66 20.92 -3.09
N ALA A 43 -9.97 19.78 -3.06
CA ALA A 43 -10.52 18.51 -2.60
C ALA A 43 -9.42 17.60 -2.02
N ILE A 44 -9.78 16.70 -1.11
CA ILE A 44 -8.89 15.72 -0.49
C ILE A 44 -9.61 14.37 -0.46
N GLY A 45 -8.84 13.29 -0.61
CA GLY A 45 -9.34 11.92 -0.45
C GLY A 45 -10.28 11.52 -1.58
N GLU A 46 -11.40 10.90 -1.25
CA GLU A 46 -12.36 10.37 -2.23
C GLU A 46 -12.92 11.46 -3.15
N GLU A 47 -13.17 12.67 -2.62
CA GLU A 47 -13.62 13.79 -3.43
C GLU A 47 -12.58 14.17 -4.50
N ALA A 48 -11.29 14.18 -4.14
CA ALA A 48 -10.19 14.43 -5.07
C ALA A 48 -10.05 13.30 -6.11
N ARG A 49 -10.21 12.04 -5.70
CA ARG A 49 -10.16 10.88 -6.57
C ARG A 49 -11.22 10.92 -7.67
N LEU A 50 -12.44 11.35 -7.34
CA LEU A 50 -13.53 11.51 -8.32
C LEU A 50 -13.23 12.58 -9.39
N MET A 51 -12.32 13.49 -9.10
CA MET A 51 -11.89 14.54 -10.04
C MET A 51 -10.72 14.11 -10.93
N GLU A 52 -10.08 12.97 -10.65
CA GLU A 52 -8.93 12.47 -11.41
C GLU A 52 -9.29 12.23 -12.88
N GLY A 53 -8.44 12.73 -13.79
CA GLY A 53 -8.69 12.68 -15.24
C GLY A 53 -9.78 13.63 -15.75
N ARG A 54 -10.36 14.49 -14.88
CA ARG A 54 -11.48 15.40 -15.23
C ARG A 54 -11.20 16.85 -14.82
N ILE A 55 -10.00 17.14 -14.32
CA ILE A 55 -9.60 18.48 -13.90
C ILE A 55 -9.26 19.36 -15.11
N THR A 56 -9.40 20.67 -14.92
CA THR A 56 -8.99 21.71 -15.88
C THR A 56 -7.52 22.07 -15.70
N SER A 57 -6.94 22.83 -16.64
CA SER A 57 -5.50 23.19 -16.65
C SER A 57 -5.05 24.04 -15.46
N ASP A 58 -5.98 24.73 -14.80
CA ASP A 58 -5.77 25.52 -13.59
C ASP A 58 -5.73 24.69 -12.29
N MET A 59 -6.04 23.41 -12.38
CA MET A 59 -5.97 22.48 -11.26
C MET A 59 -4.82 21.49 -11.43
N GLU A 60 -4.36 20.93 -10.30
CA GLU A 60 -3.33 19.91 -10.24
C GLU A 60 -3.70 18.81 -9.26
N ILE A 61 -3.42 17.56 -9.66
CA ILE A 61 -3.54 16.41 -8.78
C ILE A 61 -2.19 16.17 -8.12
N ILE A 62 -2.18 16.21 -6.80
CA ILE A 62 -0.99 15.96 -5.99
C ILE A 62 -1.21 14.68 -5.20
N ARG A 63 -0.27 13.74 -5.34
CA ARG A 63 -0.10 12.58 -4.47
C ARG A 63 1.08 12.87 -3.55
N PRO A 64 0.83 13.33 -2.31
CA PRO A 64 1.88 13.87 -1.45
C PRO A 64 2.78 12.80 -0.85
N ILE A 65 2.39 11.52 -1.00
CA ILE A 65 3.16 10.36 -0.57
C ILE A 65 3.42 9.49 -1.78
N ARG A 66 4.69 9.17 -2.03
CA ARG A 66 5.10 8.26 -3.10
C ARG A 66 6.13 7.27 -2.58
N GLN A 67 5.90 5.99 -2.87
CA GLN A 67 6.83 4.93 -2.46
C GLN A 67 7.18 5.00 -0.96
N GLY A 68 6.17 5.21 -0.11
CA GLY A 68 6.32 5.30 1.34
C GLY A 68 6.96 6.60 1.87
N VAL A 69 7.26 7.57 0.98
CA VAL A 69 7.98 8.81 1.35
C VAL A 69 7.09 10.03 1.13
N ILE A 70 7.17 11.01 2.03
CA ILE A 70 6.57 12.33 1.85
C ILE A 70 7.35 13.08 0.77
N VAL A 71 6.69 13.41 -0.35
CA VAL A 71 7.25 14.22 -1.44
C VAL A 71 6.79 15.68 -1.40
N ASP A 72 5.69 15.96 -0.69
CA ASP A 72 5.19 17.31 -0.44
C ASP A 72 4.73 17.41 1.02
N TYR A 73 5.57 18.05 1.84
CA TYR A 73 5.32 18.21 3.27
C TYR A 73 4.06 19.03 3.57
N THR A 74 3.90 20.17 2.89
CA THR A 74 2.79 21.10 3.15
C THR A 74 1.44 20.48 2.79
N VAL A 75 1.39 19.75 1.68
CA VAL A 75 0.17 19.05 1.26
C VAL A 75 -0.11 17.86 2.17
N THR A 76 0.92 17.12 2.60
CA THR A 76 0.78 16.01 3.56
C THR A 76 0.22 16.48 4.90
N GLU A 77 0.75 17.58 5.47
CA GLU A 77 0.25 18.16 6.71
C GLU A 77 -1.25 18.49 6.61
N LYS A 78 -1.66 19.18 5.54
CA LYS A 78 -3.06 19.55 5.31
C LYS A 78 -3.95 18.34 5.11
N MET A 79 -3.47 17.31 4.39
CA MET A 79 -4.17 16.05 4.19
C MET A 79 -4.35 15.30 5.52
N LEU A 80 -3.29 15.16 6.32
CA LEU A 80 -3.34 14.55 7.66
C LEU A 80 -4.31 15.30 8.57
N LYS A 81 -4.27 16.63 8.57
CA LYS A 81 -5.20 17.45 9.36
C LYS A 81 -6.66 17.17 8.99
N TYR A 82 -6.95 17.03 7.71
CA TYR A 82 -8.26 16.64 7.22
C TYR A 82 -8.65 15.23 7.70
N PHE A 83 -7.76 14.25 7.56
CA PHE A 83 -8.01 12.86 7.97
C PHE A 83 -8.21 12.76 9.48
N ILE A 84 -7.34 13.38 10.28
CA ILE A 84 -7.45 13.42 11.74
C ILE A 84 -8.79 14.04 12.16
N SER A 85 -9.16 15.17 11.56
CA SER A 85 -10.42 15.85 11.90
C SER A 85 -11.66 14.99 11.59
N ARG A 86 -11.60 14.20 10.50
CA ARG A 86 -12.65 13.26 10.12
C ARG A 86 -12.71 12.05 11.06
N ALA A 87 -11.56 11.48 11.41
CA ALA A 87 -11.46 10.34 12.30
C ALA A 87 -11.96 10.65 13.72
N ILE A 88 -11.66 11.83 14.26
CA ILE A 88 -12.06 12.26 15.59
C ILE A 88 -13.55 12.67 15.62
N GLY A 89 -14.03 13.31 14.54
CA GLY A 89 -15.36 13.91 14.46
C GLY A 89 -15.49 15.26 15.19
N ARG A 90 -16.61 15.94 15.00
CA ARG A 90 -16.84 17.34 15.41
C ARG A 90 -16.85 17.63 16.93
N ARG A 91 -16.79 16.62 17.81
CA ARG A 91 -16.97 16.79 19.28
C ARG A 91 -15.72 16.51 20.10
N ALA A 92 -14.54 16.40 19.50
CA ALA A 92 -13.32 16.15 20.27
C ALA A 92 -12.78 17.44 20.91
N PHE A 93 -12.91 17.55 22.23
CA PHE A 93 -12.35 18.66 23.01
C PHE A 93 -10.85 18.51 23.29
N ARG A 94 -10.25 17.36 23.00
CA ARG A 94 -8.83 17.07 23.27
C ARG A 94 -8.14 16.58 22.00
N LYS A 95 -6.89 17.01 21.82
CA LYS A 95 -6.03 16.50 20.76
C LYS A 95 -5.79 15.00 20.94
N PRO A 96 -5.81 14.18 19.88
CA PRO A 96 -5.61 12.73 19.95
C PRO A 96 -4.15 12.36 20.19
N ARG A 97 -3.95 11.13 20.67
CA ARG A 97 -2.70 10.39 20.49
C ARG A 97 -2.77 9.70 19.14
N ILE A 98 -1.71 9.79 18.38
CA ILE A 98 -1.64 9.17 17.04
C ILE A 98 -0.46 8.23 16.98
N SER A 99 -0.75 6.98 16.64
CA SER A 99 0.25 6.04 16.15
C SER A 99 0.25 6.12 14.63
N ILE A 100 1.40 6.26 14.00
CA ILE A 100 1.53 6.37 12.54
C ILE A 100 2.52 5.34 12.03
N CYS A 101 2.12 4.61 10.98
CA CYS A 101 3.00 3.63 10.36
C CYS A 101 4.01 4.28 9.42
N VAL A 102 5.19 3.67 9.39
CA VAL A 102 6.29 4.04 8.51
C VAL A 102 6.96 2.78 7.95
N PRO A 103 7.44 2.80 6.68
CA PRO A 103 8.19 1.68 6.12
C PRO A 103 9.48 1.38 6.89
N SER A 104 9.90 0.11 6.90
CA SER A 104 11.13 -0.30 7.61
C SER A 104 12.42 0.34 7.08
N GLY A 105 12.44 0.76 5.82
CA GLY A 105 13.61 1.37 5.17
C GLY A 105 13.65 2.90 5.25
N ILE A 106 12.77 3.52 6.03
CA ILE A 106 12.69 4.99 6.13
C ILE A 106 13.92 5.60 6.81
N THR A 107 14.44 6.69 6.29
CA THR A 107 15.54 7.44 6.88
C THR A 107 15.10 8.25 8.11
N GLU A 108 16.03 8.60 9.01
CA GLU A 108 15.73 9.44 10.18
C GLU A 108 15.18 10.82 9.80
N ILE A 109 15.58 11.36 8.64
CA ILE A 109 15.04 12.64 8.13
C ILE A 109 13.59 12.48 7.73
N GLU A 110 13.26 11.41 7.03
CA GLU A 110 11.89 11.10 6.60
C GLU A 110 11.00 10.77 7.80
N LYS A 111 11.49 10.01 8.79
CA LYS A 111 10.78 9.78 10.06
C LYS A 111 10.39 11.09 10.73
N LYS A 112 11.37 11.99 10.86
CA LYS A 112 11.16 13.30 11.48
C LYS A 112 10.13 14.13 10.71
N ALA A 113 10.14 14.08 9.37
CA ALA A 113 9.17 14.77 8.54
C ALA A 113 7.74 14.25 8.76
N VAL A 114 7.54 12.92 8.88
CA VAL A 114 6.25 12.31 9.22
C VAL A 114 5.79 12.72 10.61
N GLU A 115 6.68 12.67 11.59
CA GLU A 115 6.39 13.06 12.99
C GLU A 115 5.96 14.53 13.07
N GLU A 116 6.73 15.44 12.49
CA GLU A 116 6.43 16.87 12.47
C GLU A 116 5.12 17.17 11.74
N ALA A 117 4.87 16.57 10.58
CA ALA A 117 3.61 16.73 9.84
C ALA A 117 2.41 16.29 10.69
N THR A 118 2.55 15.20 11.44
CA THR A 118 1.49 14.67 12.30
C THR A 118 1.23 15.59 13.51
N TYR A 119 2.26 16.14 14.14
CA TYR A 119 2.09 17.16 15.21
C TYR A 119 1.43 18.44 14.68
N GLN A 120 1.87 18.94 13.54
CA GLN A 120 1.29 20.14 12.91
C GLN A 120 -0.18 19.91 12.48
N ALA A 121 -0.51 18.69 12.08
CA ALA A 121 -1.89 18.29 11.77
C ALA A 121 -2.80 18.26 13.00
N GLY A 122 -2.26 18.30 14.21
CA GLY A 122 -3.03 18.46 15.44
C GLY A 122 -2.96 17.30 16.43
N ALA A 123 -2.02 16.38 16.27
CA ALA A 123 -1.76 15.35 17.27
C ALA A 123 -1.25 15.97 18.60
N ARG A 124 -1.57 15.32 19.74
CA ARG A 124 -0.99 15.64 21.04
C ARG A 124 0.34 14.91 21.24
N ASP A 125 0.31 13.62 21.01
CA ASP A 125 1.46 12.72 21.09
C ASP A 125 1.50 11.91 19.80
N VAL A 126 2.69 11.67 19.25
CA VAL A 126 2.93 10.88 18.03
C VAL A 126 3.83 9.69 18.37
N TYR A 127 3.40 8.51 17.99
CA TYR A 127 4.16 7.27 18.11
C TYR A 127 4.37 6.71 16.70
N MET A 128 5.61 6.37 16.36
CA MET A 128 5.90 5.74 15.07
C MET A 128 6.03 4.23 15.24
N VAL A 129 5.40 3.49 14.34
CA VAL A 129 5.41 2.03 14.30
C VAL A 129 5.90 1.61 12.93
N GLU A 130 6.80 0.64 12.87
CA GLU A 130 7.21 0.09 11.58
C GLU A 130 6.09 -0.76 10.97
N GLU A 131 5.82 -0.55 9.68
CA GLU A 131 4.73 -1.21 8.95
C GLU A 131 4.71 -2.74 9.15
N PRO A 132 5.84 -3.49 9.07
CA PRO A 132 5.79 -4.94 9.28
C PRO A 132 5.38 -5.35 10.69
N ILE A 133 5.74 -4.55 11.71
CA ILE A 133 5.33 -4.82 13.10
C ILE A 133 3.81 -4.61 13.23
N ALA A 134 3.32 -3.48 12.71
CA ALA A 134 1.89 -3.22 12.69
C ALA A 134 1.14 -4.28 11.88
N ALA A 135 1.65 -4.67 10.73
CA ALA A 135 1.09 -5.74 9.90
C ALA A 135 0.99 -7.07 10.67
N ALA A 136 2.06 -7.47 11.38
CA ALA A 136 2.06 -8.67 12.20
C ALA A 136 1.00 -8.62 13.32
N ILE A 137 0.95 -7.51 14.06
CA ILE A 137 -0.03 -7.31 15.15
C ILE A 137 -1.45 -7.34 14.60
N GLY A 138 -1.72 -6.61 13.52
CA GLY A 138 -3.03 -6.56 12.88
C GLY A 138 -3.47 -7.89 12.29
N ALA A 139 -2.53 -8.72 11.85
CA ALA A 139 -2.76 -10.10 11.41
C ALA A 139 -2.99 -11.09 12.58
N GLY A 140 -2.92 -10.62 13.83
CA GLY A 140 -3.11 -11.46 15.01
C GLY A 140 -1.89 -12.29 15.40
N VAL A 141 -0.70 -11.96 14.88
CA VAL A 141 0.56 -12.60 15.25
C VAL A 141 1.02 -12.10 16.62
N ASP A 142 1.30 -13.01 17.54
CA ASP A 142 1.91 -12.65 18.84
C ASP A 142 3.40 -12.39 18.66
N VAL A 143 3.73 -11.15 18.35
CA VAL A 143 5.11 -10.69 18.12
C VAL A 143 5.99 -10.68 19.37
N THR A 144 5.39 -10.78 20.58
CA THR A 144 6.13 -10.74 21.87
C THR A 144 6.88 -12.03 22.17
N LYS A 145 6.54 -13.12 21.50
CA LYS A 145 7.15 -14.42 21.71
C LYS A 145 8.51 -14.53 21.02
N PRO A 146 9.41 -15.42 21.52
CA PRO A 146 10.74 -15.65 20.94
C PRO A 146 10.68 -16.57 19.71
N PHE A 147 9.74 -16.34 18.80
CA PHE A 147 9.59 -17.09 17.55
C PHE A 147 9.82 -16.20 16.35
N GLY A 148 10.40 -16.78 15.29
CA GLY A 148 10.52 -16.12 13.99
C GLY A 148 9.17 -16.02 13.29
N ASN A 149 8.73 -14.80 12.97
CA ASN A 149 7.53 -14.55 12.17
C ASN A 149 7.94 -13.74 10.93
N LEU A 150 7.74 -14.30 9.75
CA LEU A 150 8.00 -13.59 8.49
C LEU A 150 6.71 -12.94 7.99
N VAL A 151 6.76 -11.62 7.84
CA VAL A 151 5.66 -10.81 7.30
C VAL A 151 6.10 -10.16 6.00
N VAL A 152 5.25 -10.23 5.00
CA VAL A 152 5.41 -9.60 3.70
C VAL A 152 4.22 -8.68 3.48
N ASP A 153 4.45 -7.37 3.51
CA ASP A 153 3.44 -6.36 3.25
C ASP A 153 3.64 -5.77 1.85
N ILE A 154 2.73 -6.07 0.94
CA ILE A 154 2.75 -5.54 -0.43
C ILE A 154 1.72 -4.43 -0.53
N GLY A 155 2.18 -3.20 -0.33
CA GLY A 155 1.35 -2.00 -0.41
C GLY A 155 1.09 -1.52 -1.84
N ALA A 156 0.86 -0.23 -1.98
CA ALA A 156 0.76 0.41 -3.29
C ALA A 156 2.14 0.87 -3.81
N GLY A 157 2.96 1.50 -2.97
CA GLY A 157 4.24 2.07 -3.34
C GLY A 157 5.46 1.24 -2.95
N THR A 158 5.36 0.45 -1.89
CA THR A 158 6.44 -0.37 -1.31
C THR A 158 5.99 -1.79 -1.04
N SER A 159 6.94 -2.70 -1.04
CA SER A 159 6.79 -4.03 -0.47
C SER A 159 7.82 -4.18 0.64
N ASP A 160 7.34 -4.39 1.85
CA ASP A 160 8.13 -4.50 3.07
C ASP A 160 8.14 -5.95 3.53
N VAL A 161 9.34 -6.49 3.73
CA VAL A 161 9.57 -7.87 4.14
C VAL A 161 10.38 -7.86 5.42
N ALA A 162 9.88 -8.49 6.49
CA ALA A 162 10.57 -8.49 7.76
C ALA A 162 10.39 -9.79 8.54
N VAL A 163 11.43 -10.21 9.22
CA VAL A 163 11.39 -11.23 10.27
C VAL A 163 11.31 -10.54 11.62
N ILE A 164 10.28 -10.88 12.39
CA ILE A 164 9.95 -10.26 13.68
C ILE A 164 10.06 -11.33 14.77
N SER A 165 10.72 -10.99 15.87
CA SER A 165 10.79 -11.80 17.08
C SER A 165 10.94 -10.89 18.30
N LEU A 166 10.36 -11.26 19.47
CA LEU A 166 10.46 -10.48 20.71
C LEU A 166 10.11 -9.00 20.54
N ALA A 167 9.04 -8.72 19.77
CA ALA A 167 8.55 -7.40 19.43
C ALA A 167 9.56 -6.49 18.68
N GLY A 168 10.61 -7.06 18.11
CA GLY A 168 11.64 -6.35 17.33
C GLY A 168 11.80 -6.92 15.93
N VAL A 169 12.24 -6.06 15.00
CA VAL A 169 12.64 -6.48 13.66
C VAL A 169 14.05 -7.05 13.72
N VAL A 170 14.21 -8.32 13.31
CA VAL A 170 15.50 -9.03 13.28
C VAL A 170 16.23 -8.75 11.97
N VAL A 171 15.52 -8.88 10.86
CA VAL A 171 16.01 -8.58 9.52
C VAL A 171 14.86 -8.07 8.68
N SER A 172 15.10 -7.05 7.88
CA SER A 172 14.09 -6.49 6.98
C SER A 172 14.68 -5.99 5.67
N ALA A 173 13.84 -5.87 4.67
CA ALA A 173 14.10 -5.15 3.43
C ALA A 173 12.81 -4.50 2.94
N SER A 174 12.96 -3.33 2.32
CA SER A 174 11.89 -2.61 1.64
C SER A 174 12.28 -2.38 0.18
N VAL A 175 11.37 -2.70 -0.73
CA VAL A 175 11.56 -2.46 -2.17
C VAL A 175 10.45 -1.58 -2.71
N LYS A 176 10.81 -0.69 -3.66
CA LYS A 176 9.88 0.23 -4.31
C LYS A 176 9.16 -0.42 -5.50
N VAL A 177 8.74 -1.66 -5.29
CA VAL A 177 8.00 -2.50 -6.27
C VAL A 177 6.76 -3.01 -5.57
N ALA A 178 5.58 -2.56 -6.00
CA ALA A 178 4.30 -2.87 -5.36
C ALA A 178 3.13 -2.60 -6.32
N GLY A 179 1.93 -2.36 -5.82
CA GLY A 179 0.71 -2.19 -6.60
C GLY A 179 0.77 -1.15 -7.71
N ASP A 180 1.46 -0.02 -7.50
CA ASP A 180 1.63 1.03 -8.52
C ASP A 180 2.59 0.58 -9.63
N THR A 181 3.61 -0.22 -9.29
CA THR A 181 4.51 -0.84 -10.27
C THR A 181 3.73 -1.84 -11.13
N PHE A 182 2.80 -2.59 -10.54
CA PHE A 182 1.92 -3.50 -11.30
C PHE A 182 1.05 -2.72 -12.29
N ASN A 183 0.45 -1.61 -11.86
CA ASN A 183 -0.35 -0.77 -12.76
C ASN A 183 0.50 -0.22 -13.92
N GLN A 184 1.70 0.27 -13.62
CA GLN A 184 2.60 0.79 -14.63
C GLN A 184 3.05 -0.29 -15.63
N ALA A 185 3.29 -1.51 -15.17
CA ALA A 185 3.60 -2.64 -16.03
C ALA A 185 2.44 -2.98 -16.99
N ILE A 186 1.19 -2.95 -16.48
CA ILE A 186 -0.02 -3.15 -17.29
C ILE A 186 -0.18 -2.03 -18.32
N LEU A 187 -0.04 -0.76 -17.91
CA LEU A 187 -0.10 0.40 -18.82
C LEU A 187 0.90 0.26 -19.97
N ASN A 188 2.13 -0.10 -19.66
CA ASN A 188 3.21 -0.27 -20.63
C ASN A 188 2.93 -1.46 -21.57
N TYR A 189 2.46 -2.58 -21.04
CA TYR A 189 2.13 -3.77 -21.81
C TYR A 189 1.01 -3.49 -22.81
N VAL A 190 -0.11 -2.92 -22.35
CA VAL A 190 -1.27 -2.61 -23.17
C VAL A 190 -0.92 -1.60 -24.25
N ARG A 191 -0.12 -0.59 -23.92
CA ARG A 191 0.36 0.39 -24.90
C ARG A 191 1.24 -0.27 -25.96
N LYS A 192 2.20 -1.10 -25.56
CA LYS A 192 3.19 -1.73 -26.44
C LYS A 192 2.57 -2.80 -27.34
N ASN A 193 1.76 -3.68 -26.77
CA ASN A 193 1.29 -4.89 -27.47
C ASN A 193 -0.06 -4.67 -28.17
N HIS A 194 -0.92 -3.80 -27.66
CA HIS A 194 -2.26 -3.54 -28.21
C HIS A 194 -2.40 -2.17 -28.88
N GLY A 195 -1.38 -1.29 -28.78
CA GLY A 195 -1.43 0.07 -29.28
C GLY A 195 -2.58 0.89 -28.67
N LEU A 196 -2.92 0.59 -27.40
CA LEU A 196 -4.02 1.20 -26.69
C LEU A 196 -3.51 2.05 -25.53
N PHE A 197 -3.92 3.31 -25.46
CA PHE A 197 -3.68 4.20 -24.34
C PHE A 197 -4.85 4.13 -23.37
N ILE A 198 -4.58 3.71 -22.12
CA ILE A 198 -5.53 3.63 -21.02
C ILE A 198 -5.04 4.45 -19.83
N GLY A 199 -5.93 4.83 -18.93
CA GLY A 199 -5.60 5.52 -17.68
C GLY A 199 -5.28 4.58 -16.53
N GLU A 200 -4.76 5.13 -15.42
CA GLU A 200 -4.39 4.37 -14.22
C GLU A 200 -5.58 3.61 -13.61
N ASP A 201 -6.75 4.22 -13.54
CA ASP A 201 -7.97 3.55 -13.07
C ASP A 201 -8.33 2.29 -13.87
N MET A 202 -8.08 2.32 -15.18
CA MET A 202 -8.31 1.15 -16.02
C MET A 202 -7.25 0.07 -15.77
N ALA A 203 -5.98 0.45 -15.59
CA ALA A 203 -4.92 -0.48 -15.22
C ALA A 203 -5.21 -1.15 -13.87
N GLU A 204 -5.67 -0.39 -12.88
CA GLU A 204 -6.09 -0.92 -11.58
C GLU A 204 -7.25 -1.92 -11.73
N LYS A 205 -8.26 -1.61 -12.53
CA LYS A 205 -9.38 -2.53 -12.82
C LYS A 205 -8.90 -3.81 -13.49
N ILE A 206 -8.00 -3.71 -14.46
CA ILE A 206 -7.40 -4.88 -15.14
C ILE A 206 -6.68 -5.75 -14.12
N LYS A 207 -5.83 -5.15 -13.27
CA LYS A 207 -5.11 -5.86 -12.20
C LYS A 207 -6.05 -6.61 -11.28
N ILE A 208 -7.13 -5.96 -10.82
CA ILE A 208 -8.10 -6.57 -9.89
C ILE A 208 -8.91 -7.68 -10.55
N GLN A 209 -9.34 -7.50 -11.80
CA GLN A 209 -10.26 -8.44 -12.45
C GLN A 209 -9.57 -9.64 -13.08
N ILE A 210 -8.45 -9.43 -13.75
CA ILE A 210 -7.73 -10.47 -14.50
C ILE A 210 -6.23 -10.54 -14.21
N GLY A 211 -5.70 -9.74 -13.26
CA GLY A 211 -4.31 -9.84 -12.82
C GLY A 211 -4.06 -11.18 -12.14
N THR A 212 -2.90 -11.78 -12.42
CA THR A 212 -2.47 -13.03 -11.78
C THR A 212 -0.93 -13.10 -11.73
N ALA A 213 -0.43 -13.70 -10.67
CA ALA A 213 1.01 -13.98 -10.50
C ALA A 213 1.40 -15.38 -10.99
N ILE A 214 0.42 -16.26 -11.20
CA ILE A 214 0.60 -17.67 -11.58
C ILE A 214 -0.10 -17.98 -12.91
N GLU A 215 0.28 -19.08 -13.53
CA GLU A 215 -0.40 -19.62 -14.70
C GLU A 215 -1.79 -20.18 -14.32
N GLU A 216 -2.79 -19.89 -15.13
CA GLU A 216 -4.16 -20.34 -14.94
C GLU A 216 -4.55 -21.35 -16.01
N SER A 217 -5.16 -22.48 -15.61
CA SER A 217 -5.67 -23.49 -16.57
C SER A 217 -6.76 -22.93 -17.49
N ASN A 218 -7.53 -21.94 -17.01
CA ASN A 218 -8.58 -21.27 -17.76
C ASN A 218 -8.37 -19.75 -17.65
N PRO A 219 -7.62 -19.13 -18.59
CA PRO A 219 -7.35 -17.69 -18.52
C PRO A 219 -8.64 -16.86 -18.56
N ARG A 220 -8.72 -15.92 -17.60
CA ARG A 220 -9.82 -14.94 -17.56
C ARG A 220 -9.61 -13.89 -18.65
N THR A 221 -10.70 -13.30 -19.12
CA THR A 221 -10.65 -12.26 -20.15
C THR A 221 -11.40 -11.01 -19.72
N MET A 222 -10.98 -9.85 -20.24
CA MET A 222 -11.61 -8.56 -19.99
C MET A 222 -11.58 -7.69 -21.25
N GLU A 223 -12.75 -7.11 -21.60
CA GLU A 223 -12.81 -6.05 -22.61
C GLU A 223 -12.32 -4.72 -22.04
N VAL A 224 -11.37 -4.09 -22.69
CA VAL A 224 -10.75 -2.84 -22.28
C VAL A 224 -10.91 -1.79 -23.36
N LYS A 225 -11.42 -0.63 -22.97
CA LYS A 225 -11.63 0.52 -23.84
C LYS A 225 -10.60 1.60 -23.57
N GLY A 226 -10.08 2.18 -24.63
CA GLY A 226 -9.10 3.26 -24.54
C GLY A 226 -8.97 4.00 -25.87
N ARG A 227 -7.89 4.77 -26.00
CA ARG A 227 -7.57 5.53 -27.21
C ARG A 227 -6.45 4.84 -27.99
N ASN A 228 -6.67 4.60 -29.28
CA ASN A 228 -5.63 4.08 -30.13
C ASN A 228 -4.44 5.03 -30.21
N VAL A 229 -3.22 4.52 -30.01
CA VAL A 229 -1.99 5.33 -29.92
C VAL A 229 -1.67 6.01 -31.25
N ILE A 230 -2.01 5.37 -32.40
CA ILE A 230 -1.67 5.87 -33.75
C ILE A 230 -2.75 6.82 -34.27
N THR A 231 -4.03 6.39 -34.21
CA THR A 231 -5.13 7.13 -34.83
C THR A 231 -5.78 8.16 -33.91
N GLY A 232 -5.55 8.05 -32.59
CA GLY A 232 -6.22 8.87 -31.58
C GLY A 232 -7.70 8.51 -31.33
N LEU A 233 -8.28 7.58 -32.08
CA LEU A 233 -9.69 7.22 -32.00
C LEU A 233 -9.95 6.21 -30.86
N PRO A 234 -11.19 6.14 -30.33
CA PRO A 234 -11.59 5.10 -29.40
C PRO A 234 -11.36 3.70 -29.99
N LYS A 235 -10.85 2.79 -29.18
CA LYS A 235 -10.60 1.39 -29.54
C LYS A 235 -10.93 0.49 -28.36
N THR A 236 -11.46 -0.69 -28.63
CA THR A 236 -11.68 -1.77 -27.66
C THR A 236 -10.75 -2.93 -28.00
N VAL A 237 -10.18 -3.54 -26.96
CA VAL A 237 -9.38 -4.77 -27.08
C VAL A 237 -9.80 -5.76 -26.00
N THR A 238 -9.65 -7.05 -26.24
CA THR A 238 -9.80 -8.08 -25.21
C THR A 238 -8.43 -8.46 -24.70
N LEU A 239 -8.22 -8.39 -23.39
CA LEU A 239 -7.04 -8.83 -22.70
C LEU A 239 -7.28 -10.14 -21.98
N THR A 240 -6.24 -10.94 -21.82
CA THR A 240 -6.27 -12.21 -21.07
C THR A 240 -5.46 -12.10 -19.79
N SER A 241 -5.79 -12.91 -18.77
CA SER A 241 -4.99 -12.97 -17.54
C SER A 241 -3.56 -13.44 -17.79
N GLU A 242 -3.33 -14.29 -18.80
CA GLU A 242 -1.99 -14.72 -19.19
C GLU A 242 -1.14 -13.56 -19.72
N GLU A 243 -1.73 -12.66 -20.53
CA GLU A 243 -1.04 -11.44 -20.97
C GLU A 243 -0.66 -10.55 -19.80
N ILE A 244 -1.56 -10.43 -18.80
CA ILE A 244 -1.31 -9.62 -17.61
C ILE A 244 -0.26 -10.29 -16.72
N ARG A 245 -0.26 -11.63 -16.60
CA ARG A 245 0.81 -12.37 -15.91
C ARG A 245 2.19 -12.08 -16.54
N VAL A 246 2.28 -12.10 -17.85
CA VAL A 246 3.53 -11.77 -18.57
C VAL A 246 3.95 -10.33 -18.27
N ALA A 247 3.00 -9.38 -18.26
CA ALA A 247 3.28 -7.99 -17.93
C ALA A 247 3.80 -7.80 -16.49
N LEU A 248 3.30 -8.58 -15.53
CA LEU A 248 3.62 -8.46 -14.11
C LEU A 248 4.84 -9.25 -13.67
N LYS A 249 5.38 -10.13 -14.53
CA LYS A 249 6.43 -11.10 -14.19
C LYS A 249 7.65 -10.48 -13.52
N ASP A 250 8.17 -9.38 -14.06
CA ASP A 250 9.39 -8.77 -13.52
C ASP A 250 9.14 -8.17 -12.13
N ALA A 251 7.99 -7.53 -11.94
CA ALA A 251 7.63 -6.93 -10.67
C ALA A 251 7.38 -8.00 -9.58
N THR A 252 6.61 -9.05 -9.90
CA THR A 252 6.36 -10.14 -8.95
C THR A 252 7.64 -10.91 -8.60
N SER A 253 8.54 -11.11 -9.58
CA SER A 253 9.84 -11.76 -9.34
C SER A 253 10.71 -10.96 -8.38
N GLN A 254 10.77 -9.63 -8.51
CA GLN A 254 11.55 -8.79 -7.59
C GLN A 254 11.06 -8.88 -6.14
N ILE A 255 9.75 -8.95 -5.93
CA ILE A 255 9.18 -9.15 -4.59
C ILE A 255 9.60 -10.52 -4.04
N VAL A 256 9.46 -11.58 -4.82
CA VAL A 256 9.86 -12.94 -4.42
C VAL A 256 11.36 -13.02 -4.12
N GLU A 257 12.21 -12.40 -4.92
CA GLU A 257 13.67 -12.33 -4.68
C GLU A 257 13.98 -11.60 -3.37
N THR A 258 13.20 -10.56 -3.03
CA THR A 258 13.35 -9.87 -1.75
C THR A 258 13.00 -10.78 -0.57
N VAL A 259 11.90 -11.54 -0.67
CA VAL A 259 11.51 -12.53 0.35
C VAL A 259 12.61 -13.59 0.52
N HIS A 260 13.12 -14.12 -0.59
CA HIS A 260 14.20 -15.11 -0.58
C HIS A 260 15.46 -14.55 0.09
N GLY A 261 15.87 -13.31 -0.27
CA GLY A 261 17.04 -12.67 0.32
C GLY A 261 16.91 -12.35 1.81
N ILE A 262 15.69 -12.20 2.34
CA ILE A 262 15.43 -12.08 3.78
C ILE A 262 15.54 -13.45 4.45
N LEU A 263 14.97 -14.50 3.87
CA LEU A 263 15.10 -15.87 4.41
C LEU A 263 16.57 -16.30 4.50
N GLU A 264 17.40 -15.99 3.50
CA GLU A 264 18.84 -16.31 3.50
C GLU A 264 19.62 -15.60 4.64
N LYS A 265 19.18 -14.40 5.05
CA LYS A 265 19.80 -13.62 6.12
C LYS A 265 19.22 -13.91 7.49
N THR A 266 18.16 -14.70 7.56
CA THR A 266 17.48 -15.03 8.81
C THR A 266 18.31 -16.02 9.63
N PRO A 267 18.50 -15.79 10.94
CA PRO A 267 19.15 -16.76 11.82
C PRO A 267 18.48 -18.14 11.74
N PRO A 268 19.27 -19.23 11.79
CA PRO A 268 18.75 -20.59 11.57
C PRO A 268 17.58 -21.00 12.48
N GLU A 269 17.60 -20.57 13.74
CA GLU A 269 16.53 -20.86 14.71
C GLU A 269 15.20 -20.21 14.29
N LEU A 270 15.27 -18.95 13.86
CA LEU A 270 14.09 -18.22 13.40
C LEU A 270 13.62 -18.68 12.02
N ALA A 271 14.56 -19.14 11.18
CA ALA A 271 14.21 -19.74 9.88
C ALA A 271 13.44 -21.07 10.07
N ALA A 272 13.82 -21.88 11.06
CA ALA A 272 13.07 -23.09 11.42
C ALA A 272 11.64 -22.75 11.87
N ASP A 273 11.48 -21.73 12.74
CA ASP A 273 10.16 -21.27 13.16
C ASP A 273 9.29 -20.84 11.95
N ILE A 274 9.88 -20.14 10.98
CA ILE A 274 9.17 -19.67 9.78
C ILE A 274 8.69 -20.84 8.91
N VAL A 275 9.47 -21.91 8.79
CA VAL A 275 9.04 -23.13 8.07
C VAL A 275 7.79 -23.72 8.69
N ASP A 276 7.72 -23.77 10.02
CA ASP A 276 6.56 -24.32 10.75
C ASP A 276 5.35 -23.40 10.77
N ARG A 277 5.56 -22.09 10.83
CA ARG A 277 4.50 -21.06 11.02
C ARG A 277 4.01 -20.47 9.71
N GLY A 278 4.82 -20.51 8.67
CA GLY A 278 4.52 -19.92 7.38
C GLY A 278 4.86 -18.43 7.26
N ILE A 279 4.60 -17.89 6.08
CA ILE A 279 4.73 -16.47 5.73
C ILE A 279 3.35 -15.81 5.83
N VAL A 280 3.29 -14.70 6.52
CA VAL A 280 2.08 -13.83 6.60
C VAL A 280 2.16 -12.80 5.49
N LEU A 281 1.20 -12.83 4.56
CA LEU A 281 1.12 -11.92 3.42
C LEU A 281 -0.02 -10.92 3.61
N THR A 282 0.28 -9.61 3.52
CA THR A 282 -0.65 -8.51 3.74
C THR A 282 -0.44 -7.38 2.74
N GLY A 283 -1.27 -6.33 2.83
CA GLY A 283 -1.28 -5.21 1.91
C GLY A 283 -2.16 -5.42 0.68
N GLY A 284 -2.54 -4.33 0.01
CA GLY A 284 -3.43 -4.38 -1.15
C GLY A 284 -2.84 -5.12 -2.36
N GLY A 285 -1.52 -5.08 -2.53
CA GLY A 285 -0.80 -5.80 -3.60
C GLY A 285 -0.76 -7.31 -3.38
N ALA A 286 -0.89 -7.76 -2.13
CA ALA A 286 -0.99 -9.17 -1.77
C ALA A 286 -2.27 -9.86 -2.30
N LEU A 287 -3.29 -9.06 -2.63
CA LEU A 287 -4.54 -9.55 -3.21
C LEU A 287 -4.43 -9.89 -4.70
N LEU A 288 -3.26 -9.66 -5.33
CA LEU A 288 -3.01 -10.15 -6.68
C LEU A 288 -3.15 -11.66 -6.69
N HIS A 289 -4.04 -12.17 -7.56
CA HIS A 289 -4.33 -13.59 -7.62
C HIS A 289 -3.06 -14.45 -7.75
N GLY A 290 -2.94 -15.45 -6.88
CA GLY A 290 -1.80 -16.38 -6.86
C GLY A 290 -0.47 -15.79 -6.37
N MET A 291 -0.46 -14.62 -5.74
CA MET A 291 0.79 -14.07 -5.18
C MET A 291 1.31 -14.90 -4.01
N ASP A 292 0.43 -15.37 -3.14
CA ASP A 292 0.71 -16.34 -2.08
C ASP A 292 1.30 -17.64 -2.64
N THR A 293 0.63 -18.20 -3.63
CA THR A 293 1.07 -19.43 -4.31
C THR A 293 2.44 -19.25 -4.98
N LEU A 294 2.70 -18.09 -5.60
CA LEU A 294 3.98 -17.80 -6.22
C LEU A 294 5.11 -17.74 -5.18
N ILE A 295 4.87 -17.06 -4.05
CA ILE A 295 5.85 -16.98 -2.95
C ILE A 295 6.11 -18.38 -2.39
N GLU A 296 5.06 -19.17 -2.10
CA GLU A 296 5.17 -20.52 -1.59
C GLU A 296 5.96 -21.44 -2.54
N GLN A 297 5.66 -21.43 -3.84
CA GLN A 297 6.38 -22.22 -4.85
C GLN A 297 7.85 -21.87 -4.94
N ARG A 298 8.21 -20.61 -4.73
CA ARG A 298 9.59 -20.14 -4.89
C ARG A 298 10.42 -20.25 -3.61
N THR A 299 9.80 -20.22 -2.44
CA THR A 299 10.48 -20.30 -1.14
C THR A 299 10.38 -21.66 -0.50
N GLY A 300 9.39 -22.46 -0.88
CA GLY A 300 9.07 -23.73 -0.20
C GLY A 300 8.40 -23.56 1.17
N VAL A 301 8.03 -22.33 1.55
CA VAL A 301 7.40 -22.02 2.83
C VAL A 301 5.93 -21.68 2.60
N SER A 302 5.03 -22.29 3.37
CA SER A 302 3.59 -22.03 3.27
C SER A 302 3.30 -20.55 3.47
N THR A 303 2.49 -19.98 2.59
CA THR A 303 2.21 -18.53 2.56
C THR A 303 0.71 -18.28 2.64
N LEU A 304 0.28 -17.45 3.61
CA LEU A 304 -1.11 -17.17 3.86
C LEU A 304 -1.39 -15.67 3.73
N THR A 305 -2.28 -15.31 2.82
CA THR A 305 -2.81 -13.93 2.74
C THR A 305 -3.85 -13.72 3.83
N VAL A 306 -3.66 -12.66 4.63
CA VAL A 306 -4.57 -12.34 5.74
C VAL A 306 -5.91 -11.83 5.23
N GLN A 307 -6.95 -12.07 6.01
CA GLN A 307 -8.27 -11.47 5.78
C GLN A 307 -8.17 -9.94 5.96
N ASP A 308 -8.89 -9.17 5.12
CA ASP A 308 -8.86 -7.70 5.13
C ASP A 308 -7.45 -7.08 4.98
N ALA A 309 -6.60 -7.69 4.16
CA ALA A 309 -5.20 -7.34 3.95
C ALA A 309 -4.93 -5.82 3.79
N MET A 310 -5.87 -5.06 3.24
CA MET A 310 -5.73 -3.60 3.05
C MET A 310 -5.84 -2.77 4.33
N SER A 311 -6.40 -3.30 5.41
CA SER A 311 -6.63 -2.56 6.66
C SER A 311 -5.80 -3.08 7.84
N VAL A 312 -5.12 -4.22 7.67
CA VAL A 312 -4.36 -4.92 8.71
C VAL A 312 -3.33 -4.01 9.37
N VAL A 313 -2.57 -3.25 8.59
CA VAL A 313 -1.55 -2.32 9.11
C VAL A 313 -2.20 -1.28 10.03
N ALA A 314 -3.29 -0.64 9.61
CA ALA A 314 -3.99 0.36 10.44
C ALA A 314 -4.61 -0.24 11.71
N VAL A 315 -4.99 -1.52 11.68
CA VAL A 315 -5.51 -2.26 12.87
C VAL A 315 -4.39 -2.51 13.87
N GLY A 316 -3.19 -2.84 13.41
CA GLY A 316 -2.04 -3.13 14.26
C GLY A 316 -1.27 -1.90 14.76
N THR A 317 -1.55 -0.77 14.13
CA THR A 317 -0.97 0.53 14.52
C THR A 317 -1.64 1.07 15.78
#